data_47825ac2a3e9f5e394e442f47b5b107e
#
_entry.id   47825ac2a3e9f5e394e442f47b5b107e
#
_cell.length_a   1.000
_cell.length_b   1.000
_cell.length_c   1.000
_cell.angle_alpha   90.00
_cell.angle_beta   90.00
_cell.angle_gamma   90.00
#
_symmetry.space_group_name_H-M   'P 1'
#
loop_
_entity.id
_entity.type
_entity.pdbx_description
1 polymer ?
#
loop_
_entity_poly.entity_id
_entity_poly.type
_entity_poly.pdbx_seq_one_letter_code
_entity_poly.pdbx_strand_id
1 'polypeptide(L)'
;VSSYQSAREAVSYRVLYGSNRAINMTEVEPQRRISKDGDEGNELSYLFKMICIGKIEDVGQAVEAYMQHNFMSQQSLENYHVAVMELISELYHFMSNNELNAQEISGSVGRLYNELSNFEPVVLKQWLLDFSSRLHDDMADARYNSKKSLIDSAKDYVHRNYRSVDLGLDDTCKELGVSNSYFSSPFKKET
;
A
#
# COMPACT_ATOMS: atom_id res chain seq x y z
N VAL A 1 36.90 -18.94 14.78
CA VAL A 1 36.02 -17.73 14.82
C VAL A 1 35.43 -17.51 13.45
N SER A 2 36.22 -17.65 12.39
CA SER A 2 35.81 -17.46 10.97
C SER A 2 34.66 -18.40 10.55
N SER A 3 34.75 -19.69 10.83
CA SER A 3 33.79 -20.71 10.40
C SER A 3 32.38 -20.51 11.01
N TYR A 4 32.28 -20.07 12.26
CA TYR A 4 31.01 -19.79 12.91
C TYR A 4 30.33 -18.53 12.30
N GLN A 5 31.12 -17.51 12.01
CA GLN A 5 30.62 -16.30 11.37
C GLN A 5 30.10 -16.59 9.97
N SER A 6 30.86 -17.35 9.16
CA SER A 6 30.42 -17.76 7.83
C SER A 6 29.17 -18.64 7.86
N ALA A 7 29.05 -19.53 8.84
CA ALA A 7 27.84 -20.34 9.00
C ALA A 7 26.62 -19.50 9.40
N ARG A 8 26.80 -18.51 10.28
CA ARG A 8 25.74 -17.60 10.67
C ARG A 8 25.28 -16.70 9.50
N GLU A 9 26.23 -16.25 8.70
CA GLU A 9 25.96 -15.47 7.50
C GLU A 9 25.23 -16.32 6.45
N ALA A 10 25.66 -17.56 6.22
CA ALA A 10 24.96 -18.50 5.34
C ALA A 10 23.49 -18.71 5.72
N VAL A 11 23.19 -18.78 7.03
CA VAL A 11 21.81 -18.92 7.53
C VAL A 11 20.96 -17.70 7.16
N SER A 12 21.52 -16.49 7.11
CA SER A 12 20.77 -15.29 6.73
C SER A 12 20.33 -15.33 5.26
N TYR A 13 21.11 -15.97 4.38
CA TYR A 13 20.77 -16.12 2.98
C TYR A 13 19.60 -17.09 2.71
N ARG A 14 19.12 -17.82 3.73
CA ARG A 14 17.93 -18.66 3.60
C ARG A 14 16.70 -17.87 3.11
N VAL A 15 16.64 -16.58 3.40
CA VAL A 15 15.57 -15.69 2.95
C VAL A 15 15.49 -15.66 1.43
N LEU A 16 16.62 -15.64 0.73
CA LEU A 16 16.67 -15.60 -0.73
C LEU A 16 16.58 -16.97 -1.39
N TYR A 17 17.18 -18.00 -0.76
CA TYR A 17 17.35 -19.32 -1.37
C TYR A 17 16.41 -20.40 -0.82
N GLY A 18 15.57 -20.03 0.18
CA GLY A 18 14.66 -20.94 0.89
C GLY A 18 15.33 -21.72 2.02
N SER A 19 14.50 -22.18 2.96
CA SER A 19 14.95 -22.83 4.20
C SER A 19 15.40 -24.28 4.06
N ASN A 20 15.17 -24.90 2.90
CA ASN A 20 15.43 -26.33 2.69
C ASN A 20 16.63 -26.61 1.74
N ARG A 21 17.63 -25.74 1.75
CA ARG A 21 18.83 -25.81 0.91
C ARG A 21 20.11 -25.66 1.71
N ALA A 22 21.15 -26.41 1.32
CA ALA A 22 22.51 -26.12 1.77
C ALA A 22 23.04 -24.89 1.00
N ILE A 23 23.46 -23.87 1.72
CA ILE A 23 23.99 -22.63 1.14
C ILE A 23 25.50 -22.66 1.28
N ASN A 24 26.21 -22.64 0.15
CA ASN A 24 27.66 -22.55 0.12
C ASN A 24 28.06 -21.08 -0.07
N MET A 25 28.70 -20.48 0.94
CA MET A 25 29.10 -19.07 0.90
C MET A 25 30.08 -18.72 -0.22
N THR A 26 30.79 -19.70 -0.80
CA THR A 26 31.66 -19.45 -1.95
C THR A 26 30.87 -19.27 -3.26
N GLU A 27 29.62 -19.67 -3.29
CA GLU A 27 28.71 -19.51 -4.44
C GLU A 27 27.85 -18.24 -4.33
N VAL A 28 27.84 -17.62 -3.15
CA VAL A 28 27.15 -16.36 -2.90
C VAL A 28 28.12 -15.21 -3.19
N GLU A 29 28.33 -14.93 -4.48
CA GLU A 29 29.10 -13.75 -4.87
C GLU A 29 28.29 -12.47 -4.57
N PRO A 30 28.92 -11.43 -3.97
CA PRO A 30 28.28 -10.12 -3.85
C PRO A 30 28.12 -9.53 -5.25
N GLN A 31 26.96 -9.70 -5.86
CA GLN A 31 26.67 -9.03 -7.13
C GLN A 31 26.59 -7.53 -6.90
N ARG A 32 27.43 -6.80 -7.65
CA ARG A 32 27.39 -5.35 -7.74
C ARG A 32 25.95 -4.87 -7.96
N ARG A 33 25.56 -3.83 -7.24
CA ARG A 33 24.34 -3.07 -7.54
C ARG A 33 24.30 -2.83 -9.05
N ILE A 34 23.36 -3.47 -9.70
CA ILE A 34 22.91 -2.99 -11.00
C ILE A 34 22.12 -1.74 -10.64
N SER A 35 22.67 -0.58 -11.00
CA SER A 35 21.92 0.67 -10.94
C SER A 35 20.64 0.46 -11.74
N LYS A 36 19.51 0.45 -11.05
CA LYS A 36 18.20 0.44 -11.70
C LYS A 36 18.07 1.79 -12.40
N ASP A 37 18.16 1.78 -13.73
CA ASP A 37 17.85 2.95 -14.52
C ASP A 37 16.33 3.18 -14.52
N GLY A 38 15.90 4.19 -13.81
CA GLY A 38 14.87 5.13 -14.30
C GLY A 38 13.39 4.77 -14.12
N ASP A 39 12.94 3.61 -13.59
CA ASP A 39 11.49 3.30 -13.51
C ASP A 39 11.01 2.82 -12.12
N GLU A 40 11.81 3.00 -11.09
CA GLU A 40 11.57 2.47 -9.73
C GLU A 40 10.33 3.04 -9.00
N GLY A 41 9.75 4.15 -9.47
CA GLY A 41 8.57 4.78 -8.85
C GLY A 41 7.23 4.33 -9.41
N ASN A 42 7.21 3.63 -10.54
CA ASN A 42 5.96 3.41 -11.29
C ASN A 42 5.13 2.25 -10.73
N GLU A 43 5.77 1.14 -10.36
CA GLU A 43 5.05 -0.07 -9.95
C GLU A 43 4.40 0.05 -8.57
N LEU A 44 5.10 0.64 -7.60
CA LEU A 44 4.54 0.86 -6.26
C LEU A 44 3.46 1.96 -6.29
N SER A 45 3.69 3.01 -7.06
CA SER A 45 2.68 4.05 -7.33
C SER A 45 1.46 3.46 -8.04
N TYR A 46 1.66 2.51 -8.96
CA TYR A 46 0.58 1.79 -9.61
C TYR A 46 -0.20 0.92 -8.62
N LEU A 47 0.49 0.19 -7.73
CA LEU A 47 -0.15 -0.57 -6.65
C LEU A 47 -1.02 0.33 -5.77
N PHE A 48 -0.49 1.47 -5.31
CA PHE A 48 -1.26 2.42 -4.51
C PHE A 48 -2.47 2.98 -5.24
N LYS A 49 -2.33 3.25 -6.54
CA LYS A 49 -3.47 3.65 -7.36
C LYS A 49 -4.53 2.56 -7.44
N MET A 50 -4.15 1.29 -7.58
CA MET A 50 -5.10 0.18 -7.61
C MET A 50 -5.77 -0.01 -6.25
N ILE A 51 -5.06 0.14 -5.14
CA ILE A 51 -5.63 0.15 -3.78
C ILE A 51 -6.68 1.26 -3.65
N CYS A 52 -6.41 2.46 -4.17
CA CYS A 52 -7.35 3.59 -4.07
C CYS A 52 -8.60 3.43 -4.92
N ILE A 53 -8.50 2.98 -6.17
CA ILE A 53 -9.58 3.11 -7.17
C ILE A 53 -9.77 1.87 -8.05
N GLY A 54 -8.88 0.87 -7.95
CA GLY A 54 -8.93 -0.36 -8.75
C GLY A 54 -9.99 -1.34 -8.26
N LYS A 55 -10.09 -2.47 -8.94
CA LYS A 55 -10.80 -3.64 -8.45
C LYS A 55 -9.84 -4.51 -7.66
N ILE A 56 -10.35 -5.42 -6.85
CA ILE A 56 -9.50 -6.29 -6.03
C ILE A 56 -8.58 -7.18 -6.87
N GLU A 57 -9.03 -7.58 -8.07
CA GLU A 57 -8.23 -8.36 -9.01
C GLU A 57 -7.03 -7.54 -9.54
N ASP A 58 -7.22 -6.23 -9.77
CA ASP A 58 -6.18 -5.32 -10.23
C ASP A 58 -5.13 -5.08 -9.14
N VAL A 59 -5.54 -5.06 -7.86
CA VAL A 59 -4.63 -5.00 -6.70
C VAL A 59 -3.73 -6.23 -6.68
N GLY A 60 -4.30 -7.43 -6.87
CA GLY A 60 -3.52 -8.67 -6.93
C GLY A 60 -2.48 -8.67 -8.04
N GLN A 61 -2.84 -8.20 -9.24
CA GLN A 61 -1.92 -8.09 -10.37
C GLN A 61 -0.81 -7.05 -10.11
N ALA A 62 -1.14 -5.93 -9.49
CA ALA A 62 -0.16 -4.90 -9.15
C ALA A 62 0.85 -5.39 -8.11
N VAL A 63 0.40 -6.14 -7.08
CA VAL A 63 1.29 -6.79 -6.11
C VAL A 63 2.21 -7.79 -6.80
N GLU A 64 1.68 -8.63 -7.70
CA GLU A 64 2.49 -9.61 -8.44
C GLU A 64 3.60 -8.92 -9.25
N ALA A 65 3.26 -7.89 -10.01
CA ALA A 65 4.23 -7.13 -10.80
C ALA A 65 5.32 -6.50 -9.93
N TYR A 66 4.93 -5.84 -8.83
CA TYR A 66 5.85 -5.22 -7.88
C TYR A 66 6.80 -6.25 -7.25
N MET A 67 6.27 -7.37 -6.79
CA MET A 67 7.07 -8.43 -6.16
C MET A 67 8.04 -9.08 -7.14
N GLN A 68 7.59 -9.33 -8.37
CA GLN A 68 8.44 -9.93 -9.42
C GLN A 68 9.64 -9.04 -9.73
N HIS A 69 9.42 -7.72 -9.84
CA HIS A 69 10.47 -6.78 -10.17
C HIS A 69 11.42 -6.53 -8.99
N ASN A 70 10.90 -6.31 -7.80
CA ASN A 70 11.69 -5.79 -6.68
C ASN A 70 12.22 -6.88 -5.74
N PHE A 71 11.61 -8.06 -5.68
CA PHE A 71 11.98 -9.08 -4.70
C PHE A 71 12.36 -10.44 -5.30
N MET A 72 11.66 -10.91 -6.34
CA MET A 72 11.90 -12.26 -6.88
C MET A 72 13.22 -12.37 -7.65
N SER A 73 13.77 -11.26 -8.13
CA SER A 73 15.03 -11.19 -8.85
C SER A 73 16.24 -10.87 -7.97
N GLN A 74 16.03 -10.63 -6.67
CA GLN A 74 17.12 -10.24 -5.77
C GLN A 74 18.04 -11.42 -5.48
N GLN A 75 19.33 -11.19 -5.67
CA GLN A 75 20.40 -12.16 -5.38
C GLN A 75 21.27 -11.73 -4.19
N SER A 76 21.12 -10.48 -3.72
CA SER A 76 21.83 -9.91 -2.58
C SER A 76 20.89 -9.72 -1.41
N LEU A 77 21.26 -10.26 -0.24
CA LEU A 77 20.54 -10.10 1.00
C LEU A 77 20.47 -8.63 1.42
N GLU A 78 21.53 -7.85 1.18
CA GLU A 78 21.57 -6.43 1.47
C GLU A 78 20.53 -5.67 0.63
N ASN A 79 20.46 -5.93 -0.67
CA ASN A 79 19.46 -5.33 -1.56
C ASN A 79 18.04 -5.73 -1.16
N TYR A 80 17.83 -6.98 -0.76
CA TYR A 80 16.54 -7.44 -0.25
C TYR A 80 16.09 -6.65 0.99
N HIS A 81 16.99 -6.46 1.96
CA HIS A 81 16.70 -5.69 3.17
C HIS A 81 16.42 -4.22 2.87
N VAL A 82 17.15 -3.62 1.93
CA VAL A 82 16.90 -2.24 1.47
C VAL A 82 15.51 -2.15 0.84
N ALA A 83 15.15 -3.07 -0.06
CA ALA A 83 13.82 -3.09 -0.68
C ALA A 83 12.69 -3.27 0.34
N VAL A 84 12.89 -4.08 1.39
CA VAL A 84 11.91 -4.20 2.50
C VAL A 84 11.76 -2.88 3.25
N MET A 85 12.87 -2.16 3.53
CA MET A 85 12.82 -0.85 4.20
C MET A 85 12.06 0.18 3.35
N GLU A 86 12.34 0.22 2.05
CA GLU A 86 11.66 1.10 1.09
C GLU A 86 10.16 0.81 1.05
N LEU A 87 9.78 -0.47 0.93
CA LEU A 87 8.37 -0.87 0.96
C LEU A 87 7.65 -0.40 2.23
N ILE A 88 8.25 -0.62 3.41
CA ILE A 88 7.65 -0.21 4.69
C ILE A 88 7.50 1.31 4.75
N SER A 89 8.50 2.05 4.32
CA SER A 89 8.49 3.52 4.30
C SER A 89 7.36 4.06 3.41
N GLU A 90 7.23 3.51 2.22
CA GLU A 90 6.22 3.94 1.25
C GLU A 90 4.79 3.55 1.69
N LEU A 91 4.62 2.37 2.27
CA LEU A 91 3.33 1.98 2.87
C LEU A 91 2.93 2.92 4.01
N TYR A 92 3.89 3.28 4.87
CA TYR A 92 3.65 4.23 5.95
C TYR A 92 3.22 5.60 5.42
N HIS A 93 3.94 6.13 4.42
CA HIS A 93 3.60 7.40 3.77
C HIS A 93 2.22 7.33 3.10
N PHE A 94 1.92 6.24 2.40
CA PHE A 94 0.62 6.04 1.77
C PHE A 94 -0.53 6.07 2.79
N MET A 95 -0.40 5.32 3.89
CA MET A 95 -1.43 5.27 4.93
C MET A 95 -1.59 6.63 5.63
N SER A 96 -0.48 7.30 5.94
CA SER A 96 -0.51 8.62 6.57
C SER A 96 -1.19 9.67 5.68
N ASN A 97 -0.90 9.67 4.39
CA ASN A 97 -1.48 10.61 3.43
C ASN A 97 -2.98 10.38 3.18
N ASN A 98 -3.48 9.16 3.42
CA ASN A 98 -4.88 8.81 3.24
C ASN A 98 -5.66 8.74 4.57
N GLU A 99 -5.09 9.24 5.67
CA GLU A 99 -5.71 9.24 7.01
C GLU A 99 -6.13 7.84 7.49
N LEU A 100 -5.47 6.79 6.96
CA LEU A 100 -5.70 5.42 7.38
C LEU A 100 -5.01 5.14 8.71
N ASN A 101 -5.56 4.19 9.46
CA ASN A 101 -4.98 3.81 10.74
C ASN A 101 -3.61 3.12 10.54
N ALA A 102 -2.55 3.91 10.60
CA ALA A 102 -1.18 3.44 10.46
C ALA A 102 -0.65 2.71 11.72
N GLN A 103 -1.49 2.43 12.74
CA GLN A 103 -1.02 1.81 13.98
C GLN A 103 -0.43 0.40 13.75
N GLU A 104 -0.90 -0.32 12.75
CA GLU A 104 -0.32 -1.61 12.35
C GLU A 104 1.14 -1.48 11.89
N ILE A 105 1.49 -0.36 11.24
CA ILE A 105 2.86 -0.07 10.78
C ILE A 105 3.60 0.84 11.77
N SER A 106 2.94 1.90 12.28
CA SER A 106 3.60 2.93 13.11
C SER A 106 3.92 2.48 14.52
N GLY A 107 3.18 1.51 15.07
CA GLY A 107 3.39 1.02 16.43
C GLY A 107 4.77 0.40 16.66
N SER A 108 5.45 -0.04 15.61
CA SER A 108 6.81 -0.56 15.66
C SER A 108 7.37 -0.82 14.24
N VAL A 109 7.75 0.23 13.52
CA VAL A 109 8.42 0.10 12.21
C VAL A 109 9.61 -0.86 12.28
N GLY A 110 10.42 -0.78 13.35
CA GLY A 110 11.54 -1.70 13.54
C GLY A 110 11.12 -3.15 13.76
N ARG A 111 9.98 -3.41 14.40
CA ARG A 111 9.44 -4.76 14.59
C ARG A 111 8.93 -5.31 13.26
N LEU A 112 8.18 -4.52 12.50
CA LEU A 112 7.70 -4.91 11.18
C LEU A 112 8.86 -5.18 10.22
N TYR A 113 9.89 -4.34 10.23
CA TYR A 113 11.10 -4.59 9.46
C TYR A 113 11.78 -5.91 9.84
N ASN A 114 11.96 -6.18 11.14
CA ASN A 114 12.55 -7.42 11.62
C ASN A 114 11.72 -8.65 11.22
N GLU A 115 10.41 -8.52 11.14
CA GLU A 115 9.51 -9.58 10.70
C GLU A 115 9.63 -9.80 9.19
N LEU A 116 9.39 -8.76 8.39
CA LEU A 116 9.34 -8.85 6.93
C LEU A 116 10.71 -9.16 6.31
N SER A 117 11.79 -8.64 6.88
CA SER A 117 13.15 -8.91 6.40
C SER A 117 13.59 -10.38 6.56
N ASN A 118 12.86 -11.17 7.36
CA ASN A 118 13.08 -12.61 7.51
C ASN A 118 12.13 -13.46 6.66
N PHE A 119 11.17 -12.86 5.96
CA PHE A 119 10.27 -13.59 5.07
C PHE A 119 10.99 -14.00 3.80
N GLU A 120 10.73 -15.20 3.34
CA GLU A 120 11.05 -15.58 1.95
C GLU A 120 10.17 -14.73 1.00
N PRO A 121 10.63 -14.42 -0.23
CA PRO A 121 9.87 -13.57 -1.17
C PRO A 121 8.42 -14.02 -1.40
N VAL A 122 8.18 -15.34 -1.38
CA VAL A 122 6.83 -15.90 -1.54
C VAL A 122 5.95 -15.57 -0.34
N VAL A 123 6.49 -15.62 0.89
CA VAL A 123 5.78 -15.30 2.12
C VAL A 123 5.53 -13.79 2.20
N LEU A 124 6.53 -12.98 1.83
CA LEU A 124 6.40 -11.53 1.74
C LEU A 124 5.31 -11.13 0.73
N LYS A 125 5.25 -11.80 -0.42
CA LYS A 125 4.20 -11.59 -1.43
C LYS A 125 2.81 -11.85 -0.85
N GLN A 126 2.61 -12.97 -0.16
CA GLN A 126 1.31 -13.28 0.45
C GLN A 126 0.93 -12.24 1.50
N TRP A 127 1.88 -11.85 2.36
CA TRP A 127 1.66 -10.79 3.32
C TRP A 127 1.25 -9.46 2.66
N LEU A 128 1.93 -9.07 1.58
CA LEU A 128 1.63 -7.84 0.85
C LEU A 128 0.26 -7.90 0.16
N LEU A 129 -0.13 -9.06 -0.38
CA LEU A 129 -1.46 -9.29 -0.94
C LEU A 129 -2.55 -9.09 0.12
N ASP A 130 -2.41 -9.73 1.27
CA ASP A 130 -3.39 -9.65 2.36
C ASP A 130 -3.47 -8.23 2.93
N PHE A 131 -2.32 -7.57 3.06
CA PHE A 131 -2.24 -6.19 3.55
C PHE A 131 -2.85 -5.20 2.55
N SER A 132 -2.52 -5.30 1.26
CA SER A 132 -3.07 -4.44 0.20
C SER A 132 -4.58 -4.63 0.03
N SER A 133 -5.09 -5.86 0.20
CA SER A 133 -6.53 -6.13 0.16
C SER A 133 -7.27 -5.45 1.30
N ARG A 134 -6.73 -5.49 2.52
CA ARG A 134 -7.30 -4.76 3.66
C ARG A 134 -7.31 -3.26 3.45
N LEU A 135 -6.19 -2.70 2.96
CA LEU A 135 -6.11 -1.28 2.63
C LEU A 135 -7.13 -0.87 1.55
N HIS A 136 -7.34 -1.72 0.54
CA HIS A 136 -8.36 -1.48 -0.48
C HIS A 136 -9.77 -1.41 0.11
N ASP A 137 -10.11 -2.32 1.03
CA ASP A 137 -11.40 -2.33 1.71
C ASP A 137 -11.56 -1.10 2.61
N ASP A 138 -10.55 -0.74 3.40
CA ASP A 138 -10.54 0.47 4.24
C ASP A 138 -10.73 1.75 3.37
N MET A 139 -10.09 1.83 2.22
CA MET A 139 -10.27 2.93 1.27
C MET A 139 -11.66 2.96 0.65
N ALA A 140 -12.26 1.80 0.39
CA ALA A 140 -13.64 1.72 -0.10
C ALA A 140 -14.64 2.20 0.96
N ASP A 141 -14.47 1.78 2.20
CA ASP A 141 -15.29 2.18 3.33
C ASP A 141 -15.16 3.68 3.64
N ALA A 142 -13.94 4.21 3.63
CA ALA A 142 -13.71 5.65 3.81
C ALA A 142 -14.42 6.48 2.73
N ARG A 143 -14.35 6.04 1.46
CA ARG A 143 -15.07 6.70 0.36
C ARG A 143 -16.59 6.62 0.50
N TYR A 144 -17.10 5.47 0.93
CA TYR A 144 -18.54 5.28 1.18
C TYR A 144 -19.02 6.20 2.29
N ASN A 145 -18.31 6.23 3.43
CA ASN A 145 -18.66 7.05 4.57
C ASN A 145 -18.58 8.55 4.26
N SER A 146 -17.58 9.00 3.50
CA SER A 146 -17.45 10.38 3.04
C SER A 146 -18.63 10.80 2.14
N LYS A 147 -19.02 9.93 1.20
CA LYS A 147 -20.21 10.19 0.34
C LYS A 147 -21.50 10.26 1.14
N LYS A 148 -21.69 9.33 2.08
CA LYS A 148 -22.87 9.30 2.95
C LYS A 148 -22.94 10.57 3.80
N SER A 149 -21.86 10.96 4.45
CA SER A 149 -21.77 12.19 5.24
C SER A 149 -22.10 13.44 4.41
N LEU A 150 -21.61 13.51 3.16
CA LEU A 150 -21.93 14.60 2.24
C LEU A 150 -23.43 14.66 1.93
N ILE A 151 -24.05 13.52 1.67
CA ILE A 151 -25.49 13.45 1.37
C ILE A 151 -26.33 13.83 2.59
N ASP A 152 -25.96 13.35 3.76
CA ASP A 152 -26.66 13.68 5.01
C ASP A 152 -26.54 15.17 5.32
N SER A 153 -25.35 15.77 5.14
CA SER A 153 -25.14 17.22 5.28
C SER A 153 -25.98 18.03 4.28
N ALA A 154 -26.11 17.54 3.04
CA ALA A 154 -26.96 18.17 2.03
C ALA A 154 -28.43 18.14 2.41
N LYS A 155 -28.93 16.99 2.88
CA LYS A 155 -30.32 16.84 3.35
C LYS A 155 -30.61 17.79 4.51
N ASP A 156 -29.68 17.88 5.46
CA ASP A 156 -29.80 18.78 6.60
C ASP A 156 -29.80 20.25 6.19
N TYR A 157 -28.97 20.64 5.21
CA TYR A 157 -28.94 22.00 4.68
C TYR A 157 -30.27 22.37 4.00
N VAL A 158 -30.75 21.48 3.10
CA VAL A 158 -32.04 21.66 2.43
C VAL A 158 -33.18 21.73 3.46
N HIS A 159 -33.18 20.88 4.48
CA HIS A 159 -34.22 20.84 5.50
C HIS A 159 -34.27 22.13 6.33
N ARG A 160 -33.11 22.75 6.59
CA ARG A 160 -33.02 24.01 7.31
C ARG A 160 -33.42 25.23 6.47
N ASN A 161 -33.20 25.13 5.14
CA ASN A 161 -33.36 26.26 4.23
C ASN A 161 -34.53 26.12 3.24
N TYR A 162 -35.41 25.11 3.37
CA TYR A 162 -36.47 24.79 2.38
C TYR A 162 -37.44 25.96 2.12
N ARG A 163 -37.50 26.98 2.99
CA ARG A 163 -38.32 28.17 2.81
C ARG A 163 -37.61 29.30 2.06
N SER A 164 -36.33 29.17 1.81
CA SER A 164 -35.55 30.18 1.08
C SER A 164 -35.89 30.12 -0.41
N VAL A 165 -36.12 31.26 -1.01
CA VAL A 165 -36.39 31.39 -2.46
C VAL A 165 -35.14 31.09 -3.28
N ASP A 166 -33.98 31.29 -2.69
CA ASP A 166 -32.67 31.11 -3.35
C ASP A 166 -32.13 29.66 -3.21
N LEU A 167 -32.86 28.78 -2.50
CA LEU A 167 -32.38 27.40 -2.32
C LEU A 167 -32.33 26.66 -3.65
N GLY A 168 -31.13 26.31 -4.06
CA GLY A 168 -30.86 25.55 -5.28
C GLY A 168 -29.68 24.61 -5.17
N LEU A 169 -29.43 23.89 -6.25
CA LEU A 169 -28.29 22.98 -6.31
C LEU A 169 -26.96 23.72 -6.11
N ASP A 170 -26.81 24.88 -6.77
CA ASP A 170 -25.60 25.70 -6.71
C ASP A 170 -25.34 26.22 -5.28
N ASP A 171 -26.39 26.64 -4.59
CA ASP A 171 -26.30 27.13 -3.22
C ASP A 171 -25.94 26.00 -2.26
N THR A 172 -26.58 24.84 -2.39
CA THR A 172 -26.25 23.63 -1.63
C THR A 172 -24.80 23.20 -1.84
N CYS A 173 -24.34 23.15 -3.09
CA CYS A 173 -22.95 22.76 -3.42
C CYS A 173 -21.93 23.76 -2.87
N LYS A 174 -22.24 25.05 -2.89
CA LYS A 174 -21.40 26.12 -2.35
C LYS A 174 -21.26 25.99 -0.82
N GLU A 175 -22.36 25.74 -0.13
CA GLU A 175 -22.34 25.50 1.33
C GLU A 175 -21.51 24.27 1.70
N LEU A 176 -21.64 23.21 0.94
CA LEU A 176 -20.91 21.95 1.18
C LEU A 176 -19.45 21.97 0.67
N GLY A 177 -19.03 23.04 -0.01
CA GLY A 177 -17.67 23.18 -0.54
C GLY A 177 -17.35 22.19 -1.68
N VAL A 178 -18.37 21.73 -2.43
CA VAL A 178 -18.22 20.74 -3.51
C VAL A 178 -18.69 21.29 -4.86
N SER A 179 -18.18 20.69 -5.95
CA SER A 179 -18.66 21.03 -7.27
C SER A 179 -20.01 20.36 -7.59
N ASN A 180 -20.84 20.98 -8.42
CA ASN A 180 -22.11 20.42 -8.89
C ASN A 180 -21.95 19.06 -9.55
N SER A 181 -20.86 18.88 -10.33
CA SER A 181 -20.56 17.60 -10.99
C SER A 181 -20.26 16.48 -9.99
N TYR A 182 -19.51 16.81 -8.93
CA TYR A 182 -19.18 15.86 -7.87
C TYR A 182 -20.41 15.47 -7.04
N PHE A 183 -21.28 16.43 -6.73
CA PHE A 183 -22.47 16.23 -5.90
C PHE A 183 -23.61 15.50 -6.64
N SER A 184 -23.87 15.84 -7.89
CA SER A 184 -25.06 15.37 -8.62
C SER A 184 -25.11 13.85 -8.82
N SER A 185 -23.96 13.21 -9.01
CA SER A 185 -23.88 11.76 -9.26
C SER A 185 -24.24 10.91 -8.02
N PRO A 186 -23.65 11.14 -6.84
CA PRO A 186 -24.01 10.38 -5.63
C PRO A 186 -25.42 10.74 -5.12
N PHE A 187 -25.84 12.01 -5.21
CA PHE A 187 -27.13 12.44 -4.70
C PHE A 187 -28.31 11.80 -5.47
N LYS A 188 -28.22 11.68 -6.79
CA LYS A 188 -29.24 11.01 -7.62
C LYS A 188 -29.40 9.51 -7.36
N LYS A 189 -28.38 8.87 -6.79
CA LYS A 189 -28.41 7.43 -6.50
C LYS A 189 -29.03 7.12 -5.14
N GLU A 190 -29.04 8.09 -4.24
CA GLU A 190 -29.45 7.90 -2.84
C GLU A 190 -30.81 8.55 -2.52
N THR A 191 -31.36 9.34 -3.43
CA THR A 191 -32.69 10.00 -3.32
C THR A 191 -33.61 9.61 -4.43
#